data_a1fd2e9d56cda3abc2ecc377dcb623b6
#
_entry.id   a1fd2e9d56cda3abc2ecc377dcb623b6
#
_cell.length_a   1.000
_cell.length_b   1.000
_cell.length_c   1.000
_cell.angle_alpha   90.00
_cell.angle_beta   90.00
_cell.angle_gamma   90.00
#
_symmetry.space_group_name_H-M   'P 1'
#
loop_
_entity.id
_entity.type
_entity.pdbx_description
1 polymer ?
#
loop_
_entity_poly.entity_id
_entity_poly.type
_entity_poly.pdbx_seq_one_letter_code
_entity_poly.pdbx_strand_id
1 'polypeptide(L)'
;MFPSGSFNNFSDAVIKENLFRRLGTVLHSPTREGLIQTVFSTANAAIVDEATAFPEDNDTFDKASFSSYKIAAVSKLNNRFIEDMHFNVEKYLTNEFARRFGRTEEQVFINGTGINEPSGLLMTAETGRSIDTAESLSYDDIIALYF
;
A
#
# COMPACT_ATOMS: atom_id res chain seq x y z
N MET A 1 -14.33 15.29 19.35
CA MET A 1 -14.28 15.88 18.00
C MET A 1 -12.89 16.50 17.85
N PHE A 2 -12.02 15.95 17.00
CA PHE A 2 -10.69 16.51 16.81
C PHE A 2 -10.79 17.80 15.99
N PRO A 3 -10.02 18.85 16.31
CA PRO A 3 -9.94 20.05 15.49
C PRO A 3 -9.44 19.68 14.07
N SER A 4 -9.96 20.34 13.04
CA SER A 4 -9.62 20.03 11.63
C SER A 4 -8.10 20.10 11.33
N GLY A 5 -7.36 20.91 12.07
CA GLY A 5 -5.89 21.00 11.96
C GLY A 5 -5.14 19.76 12.50
N SER A 6 -5.68 19.08 13.49
CA SER A 6 -5.07 17.86 14.07
C SER A 6 -5.17 16.67 13.13
N PHE A 7 -6.18 16.61 12.27
CA PHE A 7 -6.36 15.51 11.32
C PHE A 7 -5.30 15.55 10.19
N ASN A 8 -5.01 16.73 9.67
CA ASN A 8 -3.97 16.87 8.65
C ASN A 8 -2.58 16.50 9.21
N ASN A 9 -2.27 16.95 10.43
CA ASN A 9 -1.01 16.60 11.10
C ASN A 9 -0.89 15.10 11.34
N PHE A 10 -2.00 14.42 11.67
CA PHE A 10 -2.01 12.96 11.84
C PHE A 10 -1.80 12.23 10.52
N SER A 11 -2.49 12.63 9.45
CA SER A 11 -2.33 12.03 8.12
C SER A 11 -0.89 12.16 7.62
N ASP A 12 -0.29 13.36 7.75
CA ASP A 12 1.11 13.59 7.37
C ASP A 12 2.09 12.75 8.20
N ALA A 13 1.81 12.57 9.49
CA ALA A 13 2.62 11.73 10.36
C ALA A 13 2.53 10.26 9.96
N VAL A 14 1.35 9.73 9.62
CA VAL A 14 1.18 8.36 9.13
C VAL A 14 1.93 8.14 7.81
N ILE A 15 1.87 9.09 6.87
CA ILE A 15 2.58 9.00 5.59
C ILE A 15 4.10 8.93 5.80
N LYS A 16 4.63 9.67 6.78
CA LYS A 16 6.07 9.63 7.11
C LYS A 16 6.53 8.28 7.66
N GLU A 17 5.69 7.65 8.46
CA GLU A 17 5.99 6.38 9.12
C GLU A 17 5.72 5.15 8.23
N ASN A 18 4.98 5.31 7.11
CA ASN A 18 4.58 4.20 6.26
C ASN A 18 5.32 4.24 4.91
N LEU A 19 6.13 3.22 4.66
CA LEU A 19 6.92 3.09 3.44
C LEU A 19 6.05 2.93 2.19
N PHE A 20 4.98 2.12 2.27
CA PHE A 20 4.09 1.88 1.13
C PHE A 20 3.35 3.13 0.68
N ARG A 21 2.94 4.00 1.60
CA ARG A 21 2.33 5.29 1.27
C ARG A 21 3.30 6.27 0.61
N ARG A 22 4.60 6.07 0.83
CA ARG A 22 5.66 6.90 0.20
C ARG A 22 6.06 6.40 -1.18
N LEU A 23 6.06 5.09 -1.39
CA LEU A 23 6.49 4.46 -2.64
C LEU A 23 5.32 4.20 -3.60
N GLY A 24 4.14 3.90 -3.06
CA GLY A 24 2.95 3.57 -3.84
C GLY A 24 2.16 4.80 -4.28
N THR A 25 1.28 4.59 -5.24
CA THR A 25 0.30 5.59 -5.67
C THR A 25 -0.90 5.55 -4.73
N VAL A 26 -1.18 6.67 -4.05
CA VAL A 26 -2.32 6.80 -3.15
C VAL A 26 -3.52 7.32 -3.93
N LEU A 27 -4.56 6.51 -4.05
CA LEU A 27 -5.83 6.89 -4.67
C LEU A 27 -6.82 7.34 -3.60
N HIS A 28 -7.42 8.51 -3.80
CA HIS A 28 -8.46 9.02 -2.91
C HIS A 28 -9.83 8.69 -3.48
N SER A 29 -10.62 7.92 -2.76
CA SER A 29 -12.00 7.60 -3.12
C SER A 29 -12.98 8.20 -2.11
N PRO A 30 -14.09 8.80 -2.56
CA PRO A 30 -15.16 9.27 -1.70
C PRO A 30 -16.03 8.11 -1.19
N THR A 31 -15.92 6.93 -1.78
CA THR A 31 -16.70 5.74 -1.44
C THR A 31 -15.86 4.70 -0.71
N ARG A 32 -16.50 3.88 0.11
CA ARG A 32 -15.83 2.80 0.85
C ARG A 32 -15.51 1.59 -0.01
N GLU A 33 -16.23 1.41 -1.09
CA GLU A 33 -16.12 0.30 -2.03
C GLU A 33 -16.28 0.84 -3.43
N GLY A 34 -15.62 0.21 -4.39
CA GLY A 34 -15.71 0.60 -5.78
C GLY A 34 -14.91 -0.31 -6.70
N LEU A 35 -14.92 0.07 -7.97
CA LEU A 35 -14.16 -0.60 -9.02
C LEU A 35 -13.19 0.41 -9.63
N ILE A 36 -11.94 0.01 -9.75
CA ILE A 36 -10.93 0.74 -10.51
C ILE A 36 -10.79 0.04 -11.86
N GLN A 37 -10.94 0.79 -12.92
CA GLN A 37 -10.66 0.28 -14.26
C GLN A 37 -9.15 0.32 -14.48
N THR A 38 -8.58 -0.83 -14.78
CA THR A 38 -7.19 -0.99 -15.20
C THR A 38 -7.16 -1.31 -16.67
N VAL A 39 -6.30 -0.60 -17.40
CA VAL A 39 -6.10 -0.84 -18.83
C VAL A 39 -4.80 -1.60 -18.97
N PHE A 40 -4.88 -2.81 -19.49
CA PHE A 40 -3.72 -3.56 -19.94
C PHE A 40 -3.67 -3.45 -21.46
N SER A 41 -2.84 -2.54 -21.96
CA SER A 41 -2.55 -2.44 -23.37
C SER A 41 -1.22 -3.12 -23.66
N THR A 42 -1.25 -4.15 -24.47
CA THR A 42 -0.06 -4.78 -25.07
C THR A 42 0.12 -4.37 -26.51
N ALA A 43 -0.71 -3.41 -26.97
CA ALA A 43 -0.71 -2.93 -28.33
C ALA A 43 0.64 -2.31 -28.72
N ASN A 44 1.24 -2.83 -29.77
CA ASN A 44 2.48 -2.33 -30.32
C ASN A 44 2.21 -1.56 -31.61
N ALA A 45 2.82 -0.37 -31.73
CA ALA A 45 2.85 0.33 -33.00
C ALA A 45 3.81 -0.37 -33.96
N ALA A 46 3.35 -0.67 -35.18
CA ALA A 46 4.17 -1.27 -36.23
C ALA A 46 4.39 -0.28 -37.38
N ILE A 47 5.56 -0.36 -37.99
CA ILE A 47 5.81 0.31 -39.29
C ILE A 47 5.21 -0.56 -40.38
N VAL A 48 4.33 -0.01 -41.17
CA VAL A 48 3.56 -0.73 -42.18
C VAL A 48 3.92 -0.15 -43.56
N ASP A 49 4.18 -1.01 -44.52
CA ASP A 49 4.44 -0.62 -45.90
C ASP A 49 3.14 -0.16 -46.62
N GLU A 50 3.33 0.61 -47.66
CA GLU A 50 2.23 1.16 -48.47
C GLU A 50 1.37 0.01 -49.04
N ALA A 51 0.05 0.10 -48.86
CA ALA A 51 -0.95 -0.92 -49.25
C ALA A 51 -1.02 -2.20 -48.39
N THR A 52 -0.40 -2.22 -47.21
CA THR A 52 -0.54 -3.31 -46.22
C THR A 52 -1.64 -2.97 -45.19
N ALA A 53 -2.38 -3.99 -44.75
CA ALA A 53 -3.42 -3.81 -43.73
C ALA A 53 -2.76 -3.41 -42.40
N PHE A 54 -3.37 -2.42 -41.71
CA PHE A 54 -2.91 -2.03 -40.37
C PHE A 54 -3.15 -3.16 -39.38
N PRO A 55 -2.19 -3.44 -38.47
CA PRO A 55 -2.43 -4.38 -37.38
C PRO A 55 -3.53 -3.81 -36.46
N GLU A 56 -4.59 -4.57 -36.28
CA GLU A 56 -5.64 -4.27 -35.33
C GLU A 56 -5.27 -4.96 -33.99
N ASP A 57 -5.17 -4.17 -32.94
CA ASP A 57 -4.97 -4.68 -31.58
C ASP A 57 -6.09 -4.14 -30.68
N ASN A 58 -6.56 -4.95 -29.74
CA ASN A 58 -7.62 -4.60 -28.84
C ASN A 58 -7.08 -4.42 -27.42
N ASP A 59 -7.27 -3.24 -26.85
CA ASP A 59 -6.98 -3.01 -25.45
C ASP A 59 -7.90 -3.86 -24.57
N THR A 60 -7.32 -4.56 -23.62
CA THR A 60 -8.09 -5.30 -22.62
C THR A 60 -8.30 -4.44 -21.38
N PHE A 61 -9.57 -4.30 -21.01
CA PHE A 61 -9.97 -3.57 -19.80
C PHE A 61 -10.31 -4.57 -18.70
N ASP A 62 -9.63 -4.43 -17.57
CA ASP A 62 -9.94 -5.21 -16.37
C ASP A 62 -10.50 -4.29 -15.28
N LYS A 63 -11.16 -4.89 -14.29
CA LYS A 63 -11.78 -4.19 -13.16
C LYS A 63 -11.26 -4.75 -11.86
N ALA A 64 -10.45 -3.97 -11.16
CA ALA A 64 -10.05 -4.29 -9.80
C ALA A 64 -11.06 -3.72 -8.81
N SER A 65 -11.62 -4.57 -7.96
CA SER A 65 -12.47 -4.14 -6.86
C SER A 65 -11.61 -3.68 -5.67
N PHE A 66 -12.03 -2.61 -5.01
CA PHE A 66 -11.42 -2.18 -3.77
C PHE A 66 -12.48 -2.05 -2.68
N SER A 67 -12.08 -2.31 -1.44
CA SER A 67 -12.89 -2.12 -0.23
C SER A 67 -12.07 -1.49 0.88
N SER A 68 -12.74 -0.77 1.80
CA SER A 68 -12.08 -0.14 2.93
C SER A 68 -12.16 -1.02 4.17
N TYR A 69 -11.06 -1.08 4.90
CA TYR A 69 -10.95 -1.77 6.18
C TYR A 69 -10.78 -0.77 7.32
N LYS A 70 -11.22 -1.16 8.51
CA LYS A 70 -11.18 -0.29 9.69
C LYS A 70 -10.01 -0.68 10.59
N ILE A 71 -9.10 0.25 10.79
CA ILE A 71 -8.06 0.15 11.81
C ILE A 71 -8.47 1.00 13.01
N ALA A 72 -8.33 0.46 14.22
CA ALA A 72 -8.64 1.17 15.45
C ALA A 72 -7.55 0.95 16.50
N ALA A 73 -7.21 2.00 17.23
CA ALA A 73 -6.32 1.94 18.37
C ALA A 73 -6.88 2.78 19.53
N VAL A 74 -6.70 2.29 20.74
CA VAL A 74 -7.11 2.98 21.96
C VAL A 74 -5.90 3.13 22.88
N SER A 75 -5.72 4.31 23.44
CA SER A 75 -4.72 4.58 24.48
C SER A 75 -5.44 5.10 25.72
N LYS A 76 -5.09 4.53 26.87
CA LYS A 76 -5.56 5.00 28.19
C LYS A 76 -4.42 5.71 28.87
N LEU A 77 -4.63 6.97 29.20
CA LEU A 77 -3.69 7.79 29.97
C LEU A 77 -4.22 8.05 31.36
N ASN A 78 -3.33 8.06 32.36
CA ASN A 78 -3.69 8.47 33.72
C ASN A 78 -3.70 10.00 33.77
N ASN A 79 -4.70 10.59 34.45
CA ASN A 79 -4.81 12.04 34.64
C ASN A 79 -3.54 12.64 35.30
N ARG A 80 -2.95 11.93 36.26
CA ARG A 80 -1.71 12.35 36.92
C ARG A 80 -0.54 12.49 35.93
N PHE A 81 -0.48 11.61 34.93
CA PHE A 81 0.53 11.67 33.89
C PHE A 81 0.36 12.90 32.99
N ILE A 82 -0.89 13.30 32.73
CA ILE A 82 -1.19 14.49 31.93
C ILE A 82 -0.83 15.78 32.67
N GLU A 83 -1.07 15.83 33.99
CA GLU A 83 -0.78 16.99 34.82
C GLU A 83 0.73 17.19 35.07
N ASP A 84 1.50 16.12 35.16
CA ASP A 84 2.94 16.14 35.41
C ASP A 84 3.78 16.42 34.12
N MET A 85 3.15 16.41 32.94
CA MET A 85 3.85 16.60 31.69
C MET A 85 4.08 18.05 31.32
N HIS A 86 5.34 18.45 31.22
CA HIS A 86 5.78 19.74 30.69
C HIS A 86 5.85 19.79 29.16
N PHE A 87 5.27 18.79 28.45
CA PHE A 87 5.32 18.73 27.00
C PHE A 87 3.91 18.61 26.38
N ASN A 88 3.81 18.87 25.07
CA ASN A 88 2.55 18.82 24.34
C ASN A 88 2.06 17.37 24.16
N VAL A 89 1.11 16.96 25.03
CA VAL A 89 0.51 15.62 25.05
C VAL A 89 -0.20 15.31 23.73
N GLU A 90 -0.86 16.29 23.13
CA GLU A 90 -1.56 16.11 21.84
C GLU A 90 -0.59 15.71 20.72
N LYS A 91 0.53 16.42 20.61
CA LYS A 91 1.58 16.11 19.62
C LYS A 91 2.20 14.73 19.86
N TYR A 92 2.44 14.38 21.12
CA TYR A 92 2.96 13.06 21.48
C TYR A 92 1.99 11.95 21.07
N LEU A 93 0.71 12.07 21.43
CA LEU A 93 -0.32 11.09 21.07
C LEU A 93 -0.51 10.98 19.56
N THR A 94 -0.51 12.09 18.86
CA THR A 94 -0.61 12.10 17.39
C THR A 94 0.51 11.30 16.75
N ASN A 95 1.74 11.51 17.17
CA ASN A 95 2.90 10.77 16.66
C ASN A 95 2.86 9.29 17.05
N GLU A 96 2.48 8.98 18.30
CA GLU A 96 2.40 7.61 18.78
C GLU A 96 1.31 6.82 18.04
N PHE A 97 0.15 7.42 17.82
CA PHE A 97 -0.90 6.80 17.01
C PHE A 97 -0.47 6.65 15.55
N ALA A 98 0.13 7.68 14.95
CA ALA A 98 0.62 7.62 13.59
C ALA A 98 1.61 6.45 13.40
N ARG A 99 2.54 6.26 14.34
CA ARG A 99 3.47 5.15 14.34
C ARG A 99 2.79 3.78 14.45
N ARG A 100 1.79 3.64 15.33
CA ARG A 100 1.03 2.39 15.49
C ARG A 100 0.23 2.07 14.24
N PHE A 101 -0.47 3.05 13.67
CA PHE A 101 -1.22 2.87 12.44
C PHE A 101 -0.30 2.55 11.26
N GLY A 102 0.80 3.29 11.09
CA GLY A 102 1.77 3.05 10.02
C GLY A 102 2.34 1.63 10.06
N ARG A 103 2.75 1.14 11.23
CA ARG A 103 3.25 -0.24 11.39
C ARG A 103 2.19 -1.31 11.11
N THR A 104 0.95 -1.08 11.57
CA THR A 104 -0.15 -2.03 11.31
C THR A 104 -0.46 -2.07 9.82
N GLU A 105 -0.52 -0.93 9.14
CA GLU A 105 -0.71 -0.87 7.70
C GLU A 105 0.41 -1.58 6.95
N GLU A 106 1.69 -1.33 7.30
CA GLU A 106 2.84 -2.00 6.67
C GLU A 106 2.78 -3.52 6.83
N GLN A 107 2.47 -3.99 8.03
CA GLN A 107 2.35 -5.42 8.29
C GLN A 107 1.26 -6.05 7.44
N VAL A 108 0.11 -5.41 7.33
CA VAL A 108 -1.03 -5.90 6.55
C VAL A 108 -0.75 -5.79 5.05
N PHE A 109 -0.09 -4.75 4.58
CA PHE A 109 0.30 -4.62 3.17
C PHE A 109 1.32 -5.67 2.72
N ILE A 110 2.12 -6.20 3.63
CA ILE A 110 3.05 -7.30 3.31
C ILE A 110 2.37 -8.66 3.46
N ASN A 111 1.73 -8.92 4.61
CA ASN A 111 1.29 -10.26 5.02
C ASN A 111 -0.23 -10.44 5.04
N GLY A 112 -1.01 -9.45 4.65
CA GLY A 112 -2.48 -9.52 4.73
C GLY A 112 -3.07 -10.69 3.96
N THR A 113 -4.04 -11.35 4.56
CA THR A 113 -4.66 -12.59 4.04
C THR A 113 -5.82 -12.32 3.06
N GLY A 114 -6.31 -11.08 2.96
CA GLY A 114 -7.51 -10.75 2.17
C GLY A 114 -8.84 -11.10 2.84
N ILE A 115 -8.82 -11.71 4.04
CA ILE A 115 -10.02 -12.06 4.81
C ILE A 115 -10.19 -11.05 5.95
N ASN A 116 -11.20 -10.16 5.86
CA ASN A 116 -11.43 -9.05 6.78
C ASN A 116 -10.26 -8.04 6.90
N GLU A 117 -9.27 -8.17 6.04
CA GLU A 117 -8.10 -7.30 5.91
C GLU A 117 -7.65 -7.24 4.45
N PRO A 118 -6.86 -6.24 4.04
CA PRO A 118 -6.34 -6.17 2.66
C PRO A 118 -5.51 -7.40 2.30
N SER A 119 -5.51 -7.76 1.02
CA SER A 119 -4.56 -8.76 0.48
C SER A 119 -3.15 -8.18 0.49
N GLY A 120 -2.24 -8.87 1.13
CA GLY A 120 -0.85 -8.47 1.23
C GLY A 120 -0.05 -8.79 -0.04
N LEU A 121 1.09 -8.13 -0.17
CA LEU A 121 1.99 -8.30 -1.30
C LEU A 121 2.45 -9.76 -1.46
N LEU A 122 2.73 -10.45 -0.36
CA LEU A 122 3.19 -11.85 -0.39
C LEU A 122 2.12 -12.82 -0.88
N MET A 123 0.84 -12.47 -0.74
CA MET A 123 -0.27 -13.31 -1.22
C MET A 123 -0.56 -13.11 -2.71
N THR A 124 -0.23 -11.93 -3.24
CA THR A 124 -0.54 -11.55 -4.63
C THR A 124 0.67 -11.61 -5.55
N ALA A 125 1.89 -11.61 -5.00
CA ALA A 125 3.11 -11.71 -5.79
C ALA A 125 3.27 -13.11 -6.36
N GLU A 126 3.63 -13.17 -7.64
CA GLU A 126 4.02 -14.42 -8.29
C GLU A 126 5.40 -14.88 -7.79
N THR A 127 5.61 -16.21 -7.79
CA THR A 127 6.90 -16.77 -7.41
C THR A 127 7.90 -16.53 -8.53
N GLY A 128 8.86 -15.64 -8.33
CA GLY A 128 9.89 -15.35 -9.31
C GLY A 128 10.94 -16.46 -9.43
N ARG A 129 11.49 -16.92 -8.30
CA ARG A 129 12.50 -17.97 -8.25
C ARG A 129 12.27 -18.90 -7.06
N SER A 130 12.34 -20.20 -7.28
CA SER A 130 12.36 -21.22 -6.22
C SER A 130 13.77 -21.76 -6.06
N ILE A 131 14.26 -21.84 -4.84
CA ILE A 131 15.58 -22.34 -4.49
C ILE A 131 15.42 -23.72 -3.84
N ASP A 132 16.12 -24.72 -4.34
CA ASP A 132 15.99 -26.11 -3.86
C ASP A 132 16.55 -26.34 -2.45
N THR A 133 17.48 -25.48 -2.01
CA THR A 133 18.13 -25.59 -0.70
C THR A 133 18.03 -24.26 0.07
N ALA A 134 17.33 -24.26 1.21
CA ALA A 134 17.05 -23.08 2.02
C ALA A 134 18.30 -22.33 2.55
N GLU A 135 19.48 -22.94 2.47
CA GLU A 135 20.72 -22.40 3.04
C GLU A 135 21.73 -21.86 2.01
N SER A 136 21.46 -21.97 0.70
CA SER A 136 22.41 -21.53 -0.31
C SER A 136 21.81 -20.59 -1.35
N LEU A 137 21.63 -19.34 -0.96
CA LEU A 137 21.34 -18.27 -1.91
C LEU A 137 22.62 -17.97 -2.72
N SER A 138 22.60 -18.26 -4.02
CA SER A 138 23.72 -17.97 -4.92
C SER A 138 23.54 -16.62 -5.61
N TYR A 139 24.63 -16.05 -6.11
CA TYR A 139 24.59 -14.83 -6.92
C TYR A 139 23.76 -15.01 -8.20
N ASP A 140 23.80 -16.20 -8.79
CA ASP A 140 23.05 -16.56 -9.99
C ASP A 140 21.53 -16.57 -9.75
N ASP A 141 21.07 -16.92 -8.53
CA ASP A 141 19.65 -16.88 -8.15
C ASP A 141 19.12 -15.44 -8.10
N ILE A 142 19.96 -14.51 -7.63
CA ILE A 142 19.61 -13.08 -7.60
C ILE A 142 19.53 -12.51 -9.01
N ILE A 143 20.49 -12.87 -9.88
CA ILE A 143 20.47 -12.44 -11.28
C ILE A 143 19.25 -13.00 -12.00
N ALA A 144 18.94 -14.29 -11.81
CA ALA A 144 17.78 -14.95 -12.43
C ALA A 144 16.43 -14.42 -11.93
N LEU A 145 16.41 -13.76 -10.77
CA LEU A 145 15.21 -13.05 -10.29
C LEU A 145 15.01 -11.70 -10.99
N TYR A 146 16.11 -11.08 -11.41
CA TYR A 146 16.07 -9.73 -11.99
C TYR A 146 15.84 -9.75 -13.52
N PHE A 147 16.28 -10.77 -14.21
CA PHE A 147 16.18 -10.96 -15.66
C PHE A 147 15.27 -12.14 -16.02
#